data_58537f8a6decab264df046f196ed20a4
#
_entry.id   58537f8a6decab264df046f196ed20a4
#
_cell.length_a   1.000
_cell.length_b   1.000
_cell.length_c   1.000
_cell.angle_alpha   90.00
_cell.angle_beta   90.00
_cell.angle_gamma   90.00
#
_symmetry.space_group_name_H-M   'P 1'
#
loop_
_entity.id
_entity.type
_entity.pdbx_description
1 polymer ?
#
loop_
_entity_poly.entity_id
_entity_poly.type
_entity_poly.pdbx_seq_one_letter_code
_entity_poly.pdbx_strand_id
1 'polypeptide(L)'
;GLYGFGAAAHIVAQVAVWEGREVFAFTRRDDTASQDFARGLGCAWAGASDGPAPVPLDAAIIFAPVGALVPAALRAVDKGGVVVCAGIHMSDIPSFPYAILWEERVVRSVANLTRRDGEEFLALAPRVPVRIAAEALPLEQAPAALARLRAGQVEGALVLVP
;
A
#
# COMPACT_ATOMS: atom_id res chain seq x y z
N GLY A 1 2.00 -5.86 6.28
CA GLY A 1 2.02 -4.39 6.36
C GLY A 1 1.87 -3.74 4.99
N LEU A 2 1.03 -2.70 4.91
CA LEU A 2 0.85 -1.90 3.69
C LEU A 2 1.26 -0.45 4.00
N TYR A 3 2.37 0.00 3.45
CA TYR A 3 2.91 1.34 3.66
C TYR A 3 2.47 2.28 2.52
N GLY A 4 1.55 3.19 2.83
CA GLY A 4 0.76 3.98 1.90
C GLY A 4 -0.55 3.28 1.54
N PHE A 5 -1.69 3.99 1.65
CA PHE A 5 -3.03 3.42 1.50
C PHE A 5 -3.84 4.18 0.45
N GLY A 6 -3.47 4.00 -0.82
CA GLY A 6 -4.11 4.60 -2.00
C GLY A 6 -4.79 3.56 -2.90
N ALA A 7 -4.93 3.89 -4.18
CA ALA A 7 -5.68 3.11 -5.18
C ALA A 7 -5.29 1.62 -5.27
N ALA A 8 -4.01 1.28 -5.23
CA ALA A 8 -3.59 -0.12 -5.28
C ALA A 8 -3.72 -0.80 -3.92
N ALA A 9 -3.30 -0.13 -2.85
CA ALA A 9 -3.28 -0.70 -1.51
C ALA A 9 -4.67 -1.10 -1.01
N HIS A 10 -5.72 -0.29 -1.27
CA HIS A 10 -7.07 -0.60 -0.80
C HIS A 10 -7.66 -1.86 -1.46
N ILE A 11 -7.25 -2.18 -2.68
CA ILE A 11 -7.65 -3.42 -3.37
C ILE A 11 -6.87 -4.60 -2.78
N VAL A 12 -5.54 -4.47 -2.67
CA VAL A 12 -4.68 -5.53 -2.11
C VAL A 12 -5.06 -5.87 -0.67
N ALA A 13 -5.41 -4.86 0.15
CA ALA A 13 -5.87 -5.08 1.52
C ALA A 13 -7.09 -6.00 1.58
N GLN A 14 -8.09 -5.75 0.75
CA GLN A 14 -9.32 -6.54 0.72
C GLN A 14 -9.07 -7.98 0.26
N VAL A 15 -8.19 -8.19 -0.72
CA VAL A 15 -7.79 -9.53 -1.15
C VAL A 15 -7.07 -10.25 -0.01
N ALA A 16 -6.12 -9.61 0.65
CA ALA A 16 -5.38 -10.20 1.75
C ALA A 16 -6.29 -10.55 2.94
N VAL A 17 -7.22 -9.67 3.31
CA VAL A 17 -8.23 -9.93 4.35
C VAL A 17 -9.12 -11.11 3.96
N TRP A 18 -9.57 -11.18 2.70
CA TRP A 18 -10.37 -12.30 2.20
C TRP A 18 -9.60 -13.64 2.23
N GLU A 19 -8.28 -13.61 2.03
CA GLU A 19 -7.40 -14.77 2.20
C GLU A 19 -7.15 -15.14 3.68
N GLY A 20 -7.76 -14.42 4.63
CA GLY A 20 -7.60 -14.68 6.06
C GLY A 20 -6.32 -14.10 6.67
N ARG A 21 -5.66 -13.14 6.02
CA ARG A 21 -4.48 -12.46 6.56
C ARG A 21 -4.88 -11.30 7.44
N GLU A 22 -4.12 -11.05 8.49
CA GLU A 22 -4.19 -9.81 9.25
C GLU A 22 -3.44 -8.71 8.52
N VAL A 23 -4.14 -7.63 8.17
CA VAL A 23 -3.59 -6.52 7.40
C VAL A 23 -3.42 -5.29 8.29
N PHE A 24 -2.23 -4.68 8.23
CA PHE A 24 -1.86 -3.48 8.99
C PHE A 24 -1.52 -2.36 8.02
N ALA A 25 -2.27 -1.24 8.08
CA ALA A 25 -2.08 -0.11 7.18
C ALA A 25 -1.23 0.99 7.86
N PHE A 26 -0.18 1.41 7.17
CA PHE A 26 0.76 2.44 7.62
C PHE A 26 0.63 3.67 6.71
N THR A 27 0.21 4.80 7.29
CA THR A 27 -0.02 6.07 6.57
C THR A 27 0.82 7.20 7.19
N ARG A 28 0.63 8.42 6.71
CA ARG A 28 1.14 9.59 7.44
C ARG A 28 0.41 9.70 8.78
N ARG A 29 1.08 10.27 9.78
CA ARG A 29 0.56 10.36 11.15
C ARG A 29 -0.79 11.08 11.25
N ASP A 30 -0.96 12.12 10.50
CA ASP A 30 -2.13 13.00 10.48
C ASP A 30 -3.18 12.60 9.43
N ASP A 31 -2.93 11.54 8.68
CA ASP A 31 -3.85 11.04 7.65
C ASP A 31 -4.90 10.09 8.25
N THR A 32 -5.72 10.64 9.13
CA THR A 32 -6.79 9.89 9.82
C THR A 32 -7.83 9.35 8.85
N ALA A 33 -8.10 10.07 7.75
CA ALA A 33 -9.04 9.64 6.72
C ALA A 33 -8.62 8.30 6.08
N SER A 34 -7.36 8.20 5.61
CA SER A 34 -6.84 6.93 5.07
C SER A 34 -6.79 5.82 6.12
N GLN A 35 -6.54 6.15 7.40
CA GLN A 35 -6.53 5.17 8.48
C GLN A 35 -7.94 4.61 8.74
N ASP A 36 -8.96 5.49 8.78
CA ASP A 36 -10.36 5.08 8.97
C ASP A 36 -10.87 4.29 7.76
N PHE A 37 -10.51 4.71 6.55
CA PHE A 37 -10.81 3.98 5.33
C PHE A 37 -10.21 2.56 5.36
N ALA A 38 -8.94 2.41 5.75
CA ALA A 38 -8.29 1.10 5.87
C ALA A 38 -9.01 0.20 6.88
N ARG A 39 -9.37 0.73 8.06
CA ARG A 39 -10.14 -0.03 9.06
C ARG A 39 -11.51 -0.44 8.53
N GLY A 40 -12.19 0.45 7.79
CA GLY A 40 -13.48 0.19 7.14
C GLY A 40 -13.43 -0.92 6.08
N LEU A 41 -12.25 -1.21 5.53
CA LEU A 41 -12.00 -2.30 4.59
C LEU A 41 -11.49 -3.59 5.25
N GLY A 42 -11.44 -3.64 6.59
CA GLY A 42 -11.10 -4.84 7.34
C GLY A 42 -9.63 -4.94 7.76
N CYS A 43 -8.83 -3.88 7.61
CA CYS A 43 -7.49 -3.88 8.21
C CYS A 43 -7.60 -3.98 9.74
N ALA A 44 -6.84 -4.89 10.34
CA ALA A 44 -6.82 -5.11 11.79
C ALA A 44 -6.29 -3.89 12.57
N TRP A 45 -5.44 -3.10 11.92
CA TRP A 45 -4.90 -1.87 12.45
C TRP A 45 -4.55 -0.89 11.33
N ALA A 46 -4.66 0.40 11.64
CA ALA A 46 -4.16 1.47 10.78
C ALA A 46 -3.57 2.60 11.63
N GLY A 47 -2.41 3.12 11.26
CA GLY A 47 -1.73 4.16 12.00
C GLY A 47 -0.50 4.73 11.28
N ALA A 48 0.32 5.47 12.04
CA ALA A 48 1.46 6.20 11.51
C ALA A 48 2.60 5.28 11.08
N SER A 49 3.16 5.51 9.88
CA SER A 49 4.28 4.76 9.32
C SER A 49 5.64 5.04 9.99
N ASP A 50 5.72 6.07 10.78
CA ASP A 50 6.89 6.45 11.58
C ASP A 50 6.85 5.90 13.02
N GLY A 51 5.79 5.16 13.37
CA GLY A 51 5.64 4.44 14.63
C GLY A 51 5.99 2.96 14.51
N PRO A 52 6.07 2.25 15.65
CA PRO A 52 6.26 0.81 15.65
C PRO A 52 5.03 0.08 15.07
N ALA A 53 5.27 -1.04 14.41
CA ALA A 53 4.18 -1.96 14.08
C ALA A 53 3.60 -2.56 15.38
N PRO A 54 2.29 -2.80 15.45
CA PRO A 54 1.67 -3.37 16.65
C PRO A 54 2.09 -4.81 16.92
N VAL A 55 2.49 -5.53 15.88
CA VAL A 55 3.02 -6.90 15.94
C VAL A 55 4.14 -7.05 14.89
N PRO A 56 5.06 -8.03 15.02
CA PRO A 56 5.96 -8.40 13.93
C PRO A 56 5.17 -8.82 12.70
N LEU A 57 5.61 -8.39 11.50
CA LEU A 57 4.94 -8.64 10.24
C LEU A 57 5.65 -9.77 9.48
N ASP A 58 4.92 -10.65 8.81
CA ASP A 58 5.50 -11.66 7.91
C ASP A 58 6.00 -11.01 6.61
N ALA A 59 5.32 -9.97 6.15
CA ALA A 59 5.68 -9.23 4.94
C ALA A 59 5.19 -7.78 4.99
N ALA A 60 5.82 -6.93 4.18
CA ALA A 60 5.39 -5.55 3.98
C ALA A 60 5.45 -5.17 2.50
N ILE A 61 4.45 -4.39 2.03
CA ILE A 61 4.44 -3.79 0.69
C ILE A 61 4.46 -2.27 0.85
N ILE A 62 5.39 -1.62 0.17
CA ILE A 62 5.54 -0.17 0.20
C ILE A 62 5.00 0.41 -1.11
N PHE A 63 3.82 1.03 -1.05
CA PHE A 63 3.20 1.72 -2.18
C PHE A 63 3.58 3.20 -2.24
N ALA A 64 3.84 3.82 -1.08
CA ALA A 64 4.25 5.21 -1.03
C ALA A 64 5.68 5.39 -1.61
N PRO A 65 5.93 6.41 -2.45
CA PRO A 65 7.21 6.58 -3.12
C PRO A 65 8.27 7.23 -2.19
N VAL A 66 8.47 6.66 -1.01
CA VAL A 66 9.33 7.20 0.06
C VAL A 66 10.35 6.16 0.49
N GLY A 67 11.61 6.35 0.11
CA GLY A 67 12.71 5.41 0.40
C GLY A 67 12.95 5.17 1.89
N ALA A 68 12.70 6.17 2.74
CA ALA A 68 12.82 6.03 4.19
C ALA A 68 11.88 4.97 4.80
N LEU A 69 10.83 4.57 4.10
CA LEU A 69 9.93 3.50 4.53
C LEU A 69 10.57 2.10 4.43
N VAL A 70 11.61 1.94 3.62
CA VAL A 70 12.31 0.64 3.50
C VAL A 70 12.94 0.21 4.83
N PRO A 71 13.81 1.01 5.47
CA PRO A 71 14.32 0.65 6.78
C PRO A 71 13.24 0.62 7.88
N ALA A 72 12.16 1.38 7.75
CA ALA A 72 11.04 1.31 8.69
C ALA A 72 10.31 -0.05 8.58
N ALA A 73 9.98 -0.48 7.36
CA ALA A 73 9.36 -1.77 7.11
C ALA A 73 10.28 -2.95 7.48
N LEU A 74 11.61 -2.84 7.23
CA LEU A 74 12.57 -3.86 7.66
C LEU A 74 12.63 -4.07 9.17
N ARG A 75 12.39 -3.00 9.96
CA ARG A 75 12.30 -3.12 11.42
C ARG A 75 10.98 -3.74 11.88
N ALA A 76 9.94 -3.64 11.05
CA ALA A 76 8.61 -4.14 11.37
C ALA A 76 8.42 -5.61 10.98
N VAL A 77 9.13 -6.10 9.94
CA VAL A 77 9.04 -7.51 9.55
C VAL A 77 9.87 -8.39 10.46
N ASP A 78 9.35 -9.57 10.74
CA ASP A 78 10.05 -10.58 11.51
C ASP A 78 11.20 -11.21 10.69
N LYS A 79 11.95 -12.12 11.31
CA LYS A 79 12.99 -12.95 10.65
C LYS A 79 12.40 -13.68 9.44
N GLY A 80 13.14 -13.72 8.35
CA GLY A 80 12.66 -14.29 7.09
C GLY A 80 11.60 -13.46 6.38
N GLY A 81 11.18 -12.32 6.95
CA GLY A 81 10.16 -11.46 6.38
C GLY A 81 10.59 -10.76 5.09
N VAL A 82 9.62 -10.38 4.27
CA VAL A 82 9.85 -9.79 2.95
C VAL A 82 9.30 -8.37 2.88
N VAL A 83 10.14 -7.42 2.45
CA VAL A 83 9.74 -6.05 2.13
C VAL A 83 9.73 -5.87 0.62
N VAL A 84 8.57 -5.53 0.05
CA VAL A 84 8.38 -5.33 -1.38
C VAL A 84 8.17 -3.85 -1.67
N CYS A 85 9.06 -3.23 -2.45
CA CYS A 85 8.94 -1.87 -2.95
C CYS A 85 8.09 -1.86 -4.22
N ALA A 86 6.87 -1.33 -4.14
CA ALA A 86 5.91 -1.25 -5.24
C ALA A 86 5.68 0.19 -5.74
N GLY A 87 6.30 1.17 -5.10
CA GLY A 87 6.26 2.57 -5.54
C GLY A 87 7.14 2.78 -6.78
N ILE A 88 6.64 3.52 -7.75
CA ILE A 88 7.42 4.06 -8.87
C ILE A 88 7.98 5.43 -8.44
N HIS A 89 9.16 5.82 -8.92
CA HIS A 89 9.79 7.09 -8.57
C HIS A 89 10.02 7.29 -7.07
N MET A 90 10.39 6.23 -6.37
CA MET A 90 10.76 6.32 -4.95
C MET A 90 11.97 7.25 -4.77
N SER A 91 11.96 8.00 -3.69
CA SER A 91 13.17 8.69 -3.23
C SER A 91 14.26 7.69 -2.84
N ASP A 92 15.51 8.16 -2.73
CA ASP A 92 16.62 7.31 -2.35
C ASP A 92 16.34 6.59 -1.02
N ILE A 93 16.77 5.34 -0.94
CA ILE A 93 16.73 4.58 0.30
C ILE A 93 17.90 5.04 1.16
N PRO A 94 17.67 5.59 2.37
CA PRO A 94 18.77 5.98 3.23
C PRO A 94 19.58 4.77 3.69
N SER A 95 20.84 4.99 4.02
CA SER A 95 21.67 3.95 4.62
C SER A 95 21.04 3.44 5.93
N PHE A 96 21.13 2.15 6.16
CA PHE A 96 20.63 1.51 7.36
C PHE A 96 21.60 0.44 7.87
N PRO A 97 21.58 0.12 9.18
CA PRO A 97 22.43 -0.92 9.75
C PRO A 97 22.10 -2.30 9.16
N TYR A 98 23.12 -3.07 8.80
CA TYR A 98 22.95 -4.45 8.33
C TYR A 98 22.13 -5.32 9.30
N ALA A 99 22.18 -5.03 10.59
CA ALA A 99 21.43 -5.75 11.61
C ALA A 99 19.91 -5.83 11.35
N ILE A 100 19.31 -4.84 10.68
CA ILE A 100 17.87 -4.89 10.36
C ILE A 100 17.56 -5.68 9.09
N LEU A 101 18.56 -6.01 8.28
CA LEU A 101 18.45 -6.93 7.13
C LEU A 101 18.83 -8.37 7.51
N TRP A 102 19.71 -8.51 8.50
CA TRP A 102 20.15 -9.80 9.02
C TRP A 102 18.97 -10.72 9.39
N GLU A 103 19.18 -12.00 9.49
CA GLU A 103 18.18 -13.02 9.82
C GLU A 103 17.21 -13.28 8.65
N GLU A 104 17.76 -13.43 7.45
CA GLU A 104 17.08 -13.85 6.22
C GLU A 104 15.98 -12.89 5.72
N ARG A 105 15.96 -11.65 6.18
CA ARG A 105 15.03 -10.64 5.63
C ARG A 105 15.38 -10.30 4.19
N VAL A 106 14.36 -10.07 3.38
CA VAL A 106 14.49 -9.78 1.96
C VAL A 106 13.90 -8.41 1.65
N VAL A 107 14.64 -7.59 0.88
CA VAL A 107 14.10 -6.40 0.21
C VAL A 107 14.11 -6.66 -1.29
N ARG A 108 12.97 -6.45 -1.95
CA ARG A 108 12.85 -6.57 -3.40
C ARG A 108 11.92 -5.51 -3.96
N SER A 109 12.02 -5.24 -5.25
CA SER A 109 11.08 -4.40 -5.97
C SER A 109 10.16 -5.24 -6.85
N VAL A 110 9.02 -4.67 -7.23
CA VAL A 110 8.16 -5.14 -8.31
C VAL A 110 8.07 -4.07 -9.38
N ALA A 111 8.01 -4.50 -10.64
CA ALA A 111 7.75 -3.63 -11.78
C ALA A 111 6.27 -3.74 -12.18
N ASN A 112 5.96 -3.35 -13.41
CA ASN A 112 4.61 -3.44 -13.94
C ASN A 112 4.11 -4.89 -14.00
N LEU A 113 2.77 -5.04 -13.99
CA LEU A 113 2.12 -6.34 -14.15
C LEU A 113 2.49 -6.99 -15.49
N THR A 114 2.57 -8.32 -15.47
CA THR A 114 2.57 -9.13 -16.68
C THR A 114 1.13 -9.44 -17.11
N ARG A 115 0.94 -9.95 -18.35
CA ARG A 115 -0.36 -10.46 -18.80
C ARG A 115 -0.89 -11.52 -17.82
N ARG A 116 -0.03 -12.42 -17.38
CA ARG A 116 -0.39 -13.50 -16.45
C ARG A 116 -0.90 -12.96 -15.11
N ASP A 117 -0.26 -11.95 -14.54
CA ASP A 117 -0.72 -11.32 -13.29
C ASP A 117 -2.13 -10.75 -13.46
N GLY A 118 -2.40 -10.11 -14.62
CA GLY A 118 -3.73 -9.60 -14.93
C GLY A 118 -4.78 -10.71 -15.06
N GLU A 119 -4.47 -11.78 -15.77
CA GLU A 119 -5.37 -12.95 -15.95
C GLU A 119 -5.67 -13.62 -14.60
N GLU A 120 -4.66 -13.83 -13.76
CA GLU A 120 -4.82 -14.43 -12.43
C GLU A 120 -5.65 -13.54 -11.50
N PHE A 121 -5.40 -12.22 -11.51
CA PHE A 121 -6.16 -11.28 -10.69
C PHE A 121 -7.63 -11.18 -11.15
N LEU A 122 -7.89 -11.11 -12.46
CA LEU A 122 -9.25 -11.03 -13.00
C LEU A 122 -10.06 -12.33 -12.77
N ALA A 123 -9.39 -13.47 -12.66
CA ALA A 123 -10.03 -14.71 -12.24
C ALA A 123 -10.35 -14.73 -10.73
N LEU A 124 -9.57 -14.04 -9.91
CA LEU A 124 -9.75 -13.93 -8.47
C LEU A 124 -10.79 -12.87 -8.08
N ALA A 125 -10.75 -11.71 -8.72
CA ALA A 125 -11.54 -10.52 -8.35
C ALA A 125 -13.04 -10.76 -8.21
N PRO A 126 -13.72 -11.58 -9.06
CA PRO A 126 -15.15 -11.89 -8.88
C PRO A 126 -15.47 -12.72 -7.62
N ARG A 127 -14.47 -13.39 -7.04
CA ARG A 127 -14.63 -14.22 -5.84
C ARG A 127 -14.42 -13.43 -4.56
N VAL A 128 -13.69 -12.33 -4.66
CA VAL A 128 -13.41 -11.42 -3.55
C VAL A 128 -14.43 -10.27 -3.60
N PRO A 129 -15.14 -9.94 -2.51
CA PRO A 129 -16.10 -8.84 -2.52
C PRO A 129 -15.39 -7.47 -2.48
N VAL A 130 -14.55 -7.21 -3.48
CA VAL A 130 -13.75 -6.00 -3.56
C VAL A 130 -14.66 -4.78 -3.76
N ARG A 131 -14.55 -3.81 -2.87
CA ARG A 131 -15.18 -2.50 -2.99
C ARG A 131 -14.14 -1.52 -3.53
N ILE A 132 -14.40 -0.97 -4.71
CA ILE A 132 -13.52 0.02 -5.32
C ILE A 132 -14.03 1.42 -4.92
N ALA A 133 -13.21 2.14 -4.17
CA ALA A 133 -13.44 3.55 -3.91
C ALA A 133 -12.97 4.32 -5.15
N ALA A 134 -13.90 4.78 -5.98
CA ALA A 134 -13.61 5.57 -7.17
C ALA A 134 -14.63 6.67 -7.34
N GLU A 135 -14.15 7.87 -7.67
CA GLU A 135 -14.98 9.03 -8.04
C GLU A 135 -14.83 9.26 -9.54
N ALA A 136 -15.94 9.23 -10.28
CA ALA A 136 -15.95 9.54 -11.71
C ALA A 136 -16.04 11.06 -11.91
N LEU A 137 -15.21 11.61 -12.78
CA LEU A 137 -15.17 13.01 -13.15
C LEU A 137 -15.20 13.14 -14.67
N PRO A 138 -15.85 14.16 -15.23
CA PRO A 138 -15.75 14.48 -16.66
C PRO A 138 -14.28 14.71 -17.08
N LEU A 139 -13.93 14.32 -18.30
CA LEU A 139 -12.55 14.45 -18.82
C LEU A 139 -12.02 15.88 -18.76
N GLU A 140 -12.89 16.87 -18.97
CA GLU A 140 -12.57 18.31 -18.89
C GLU A 140 -12.07 18.73 -17.51
N GLN A 141 -12.41 17.96 -16.47
CA GLN A 141 -11.98 18.22 -15.09
C GLN A 141 -10.61 17.59 -14.76
N ALA A 142 -9.90 17.04 -15.74
CA ALA A 142 -8.59 16.43 -15.52
C ALA A 142 -7.59 17.35 -14.78
N PRO A 143 -7.48 18.66 -15.08
CA PRO A 143 -6.58 19.54 -14.32
C PRO A 143 -6.94 19.63 -12.83
N ALA A 144 -8.23 19.70 -12.50
CA ALA A 144 -8.71 19.76 -11.11
C ALA A 144 -8.48 18.41 -10.39
N ALA A 145 -8.75 17.30 -11.08
CA ALA A 145 -8.49 15.96 -10.56
C ALA A 145 -7.01 15.75 -10.21
N LEU A 146 -6.11 16.17 -11.10
CA LEU A 146 -4.66 16.11 -10.85
C LEU A 146 -4.22 17.02 -9.69
N ALA A 147 -4.83 18.19 -9.55
CA ALA A 147 -4.54 19.08 -8.41
C ALA A 147 -4.95 18.43 -7.08
N ARG A 148 -6.15 17.83 -7.00
CA ARG A 148 -6.62 17.08 -5.83
C ARG A 148 -5.71 15.90 -5.50
N LEU A 149 -5.26 15.15 -6.51
CA LEU A 149 -4.34 14.02 -6.33
C LEU A 149 -3.00 14.49 -5.74
N ARG A 150 -2.43 15.59 -6.27
CA ARG A 150 -1.19 16.18 -5.74
C ARG A 150 -1.34 16.69 -4.31
N ALA A 151 -2.50 17.20 -3.96
CA ALA A 151 -2.82 17.66 -2.60
C ALA A 151 -3.10 16.52 -1.62
N GLY A 152 -3.15 15.24 -2.07
CA GLY A 152 -3.51 14.10 -1.25
C GLY A 152 -4.98 14.09 -0.81
N GLN A 153 -5.87 14.75 -1.55
CA GLN A 153 -7.29 14.90 -1.26
C GLN A 153 -8.14 13.88 -2.05
N VAL A 154 -7.63 12.68 -2.17
CA VAL A 154 -8.29 11.58 -2.91
C VAL A 154 -8.26 10.33 -2.06
N GLU A 155 -9.43 9.77 -1.78
CA GLU A 155 -9.60 8.44 -1.24
C GLU A 155 -9.82 7.45 -2.39
N GLY A 156 -9.03 6.38 -2.44
CA GLY A 156 -9.10 5.42 -3.54
C GLY A 156 -8.57 5.99 -4.86
N ALA A 157 -9.42 6.20 -5.85
CA ALA A 157 -9.03 6.62 -7.20
C ALA A 157 -9.98 7.66 -7.81
N LEU A 158 -9.45 8.55 -8.66
CA LEU A 158 -10.24 9.39 -9.56
C LEU A 158 -10.25 8.77 -10.95
N VAL A 159 -11.42 8.66 -11.55
CA VAL A 159 -11.62 8.12 -12.91
C VAL A 159 -12.15 9.22 -13.81
N LEU A 160 -11.43 9.54 -14.87
CA LEU A 160 -11.87 10.49 -15.88
C LEU A 160 -12.72 9.76 -16.92
N VAL A 161 -13.91 10.27 -17.17
CA VAL A 161 -14.88 9.70 -18.12
C VAL A 161 -15.04 10.68 -19.28
N PRO A 162 -14.90 10.23 -20.54
CA PRO A 162 -15.13 11.05 -21.73
C PRO A 162 -16.56 11.57 -21.85
#